data_abe38e1b225b30f7468a13aab4ba01f1
#
_entry.id   abe38e1b225b30f7468a13aab4ba01f1
#
_cell.length_a   1.000
_cell.length_b   1.000
_cell.length_c   1.000
_cell.angle_alpha   90.00
_cell.angle_beta   90.00
_cell.angle_gamma   90.00
#
_symmetry.space_group_name_H-M   'P 1'
#
loop_
_entity.id
_entity.type
_entity.pdbx_description
1 polymer ?
#
loop_
_entity_poly.entity_id
_entity_poly.type
_entity_poly.pdbx_seq_one_letter_code
_entity_poly.pdbx_strand_id
1 'polypeptide(L)'
;AVPHCYRCDTVVEPRLSLQWFVKMKPLAEPALQASREGTVTFTPGHWQGVYEHWMENIRDWCISRQLWGGHRIPVWYCGCGEQIVAREDPTECLACGSTELEQDPDVLDTWFSSQLWPFSVFGWPEKTSDLEAFYPGNTMVTAPEILFFWVARMVMMGYEFFGEPPFTEVYLHGTVRDMQGRKMSKSLGNGIDPLEVVNAYGADAMRFTIISQAAVGTDINLDHEDVEATFSNGRNFSNKIWNAGRFALLSLGDAPVRPLNEVMSDLALEDRWILARLGHASRTATRNLERYRLHEVA
;
A
#
# COMPACT_ATOMS: atom_id res chain seq x y z
N ALA A 1 -9.00 33.96 -6.22
CA ALA A 1 -8.01 33.17 -6.93
C ALA A 1 -8.70 32.48 -8.12
N VAL A 2 -8.08 32.51 -9.28
CA VAL A 2 -8.55 31.83 -10.49
C VAL A 2 -7.82 30.49 -10.58
N PRO A 3 -8.51 29.33 -10.73
CA PRO A 3 -7.84 28.04 -10.85
C PRO A 3 -7.08 27.93 -12.17
N HIS A 4 -5.87 27.41 -12.10
CA HIS A 4 -5.02 27.15 -13.25
C HIS A 4 -4.68 25.67 -13.36
N CYS A 5 -4.48 25.19 -14.58
CA CYS A 5 -4.01 23.84 -14.83
C CYS A 5 -2.56 23.70 -14.32
N TYR A 6 -2.31 22.75 -13.44
CA TYR A 6 -0.98 22.53 -12.85
C TYR A 6 0.10 22.09 -13.87
N ARG A 7 -0.30 21.71 -15.09
CA ARG A 7 0.62 21.30 -16.15
C ARG A 7 0.99 22.42 -17.12
N CYS A 8 0.02 23.20 -17.55
CA CYS A 8 0.21 24.19 -18.62
C CYS A 8 -0.12 25.62 -18.19
N ASP A 9 -0.49 25.82 -16.92
CA ASP A 9 -0.85 27.11 -16.32
C ASP A 9 -2.01 27.86 -17.01
N THR A 10 -2.76 27.17 -17.88
CA THR A 10 -3.96 27.73 -18.49
C THR A 10 -5.08 27.84 -17.46
N VAL A 11 -5.85 28.94 -17.54
CA VAL A 11 -7.04 29.14 -16.69
C VAL A 11 -8.04 27.98 -16.91
N VAL A 12 -8.50 27.40 -15.81
CA VAL A 12 -9.51 26.33 -15.85
C VAL A 12 -10.90 26.94 -15.71
N GLU A 13 -11.76 26.69 -16.70
CA GLU A 13 -13.17 27.10 -16.68
C GLU A 13 -14.06 25.90 -16.38
N PRO A 14 -14.90 25.95 -15.33
CA PRO A 14 -15.86 24.88 -15.03
C PRO A 14 -16.91 24.74 -16.15
N ARG A 15 -17.09 23.52 -16.66
CA ARG A 15 -18.14 23.20 -17.64
C ARG A 15 -18.96 22.02 -17.17
N LEU A 16 -20.27 22.09 -17.39
CA LEU A 16 -21.16 20.95 -17.16
C LEU A 16 -21.16 20.07 -18.42
N SER A 17 -20.99 18.77 -18.24
CA SER A 17 -21.10 17.75 -19.28
C SER A 17 -21.69 16.47 -18.71
N LEU A 18 -22.22 15.62 -19.57
CA LEU A 18 -22.65 14.28 -19.18
C LEU A 18 -21.45 13.48 -18.72
N GLN A 19 -21.60 12.81 -17.59
CA GLN A 19 -20.53 12.03 -16.98
C GLN A 19 -21.11 10.71 -16.45
N TRP A 20 -20.27 9.71 -16.35
CA TRP A 20 -20.60 8.46 -15.68
C TRP A 20 -20.33 8.54 -14.18
N PHE A 21 -21.29 8.09 -13.38
CA PHE A 21 -21.20 8.08 -11.92
C PHE A 21 -21.50 6.72 -11.34
N VAL A 22 -20.80 6.37 -10.27
CA VAL A 22 -21.13 5.23 -9.40
C VAL A 22 -21.90 5.76 -8.20
N LYS A 23 -23.04 5.13 -7.88
CA LYS A 23 -23.76 5.37 -6.63
C LYS A 23 -23.00 4.74 -5.48
N MET A 24 -22.28 5.58 -4.72
CA MET A 24 -21.31 5.11 -3.73
C MET A 24 -21.94 4.64 -2.42
N LYS A 25 -23.07 5.24 -2.01
CA LYS A 25 -23.65 4.98 -0.69
C LYS A 25 -23.96 3.50 -0.42
N PRO A 26 -24.58 2.74 -1.33
CA PRO A 26 -24.85 1.31 -1.13
C PRO A 26 -23.58 0.47 -0.99
N LEU A 27 -22.51 0.85 -1.69
CA LEU A 27 -21.21 0.16 -1.64
C LEU A 27 -20.44 0.50 -0.34
N ALA A 28 -20.61 1.72 0.15
CA ALA A 28 -19.92 2.18 1.36
C ALA A 28 -20.51 1.59 2.65
N GLU A 29 -21.79 1.25 2.67
CA GLU A 29 -22.48 0.81 3.88
C GLU A 29 -21.90 -0.48 4.48
N PRO A 30 -21.67 -1.57 3.73
CA PRO A 30 -21.01 -2.76 4.26
C PRO A 30 -19.56 -2.51 4.71
N ALA A 31 -18.83 -1.68 3.96
CA ALA A 31 -17.44 -1.34 4.27
C ALA A 31 -17.32 -0.48 5.53
N LEU A 32 -18.28 0.42 5.78
CA LEU A 32 -18.38 1.19 7.01
C LEU A 32 -18.68 0.29 8.22
N GLN A 33 -19.63 -0.63 8.04
CA GLN A 33 -20.00 -1.58 9.09
C GLN A 33 -18.82 -2.46 9.50
N ALA A 34 -18.03 -2.93 8.53
CA ALA A 34 -16.82 -3.72 8.78
C ALA A 34 -15.79 -3.00 9.67
N SER A 35 -15.62 -1.68 9.49
CA SER A 35 -14.76 -0.87 10.36
C SER A 35 -15.33 -0.77 11.78
N ARG A 36 -16.63 -0.51 11.92
CA ARG A 36 -17.31 -0.37 13.22
C ARG A 36 -17.31 -1.65 14.04
N GLU A 37 -17.43 -2.78 13.39
CA GLU A 37 -17.38 -4.12 14.00
C GLU A 37 -15.94 -4.61 14.28
N GLY A 38 -14.94 -3.89 13.78
CA GLY A 38 -13.54 -4.28 13.91
C GLY A 38 -13.12 -5.42 12.99
N THR A 39 -13.91 -5.75 11.97
CA THR A 39 -13.53 -6.72 10.92
C THR A 39 -12.41 -6.16 10.06
N VAL A 40 -12.41 -4.84 9.81
CA VAL A 40 -11.30 -4.11 9.20
C VAL A 40 -10.77 -3.10 10.22
N THR A 41 -9.50 -3.21 10.56
CA THR A 41 -8.84 -2.36 11.56
C THR A 41 -7.74 -1.50 10.92
N PHE A 42 -7.43 -0.37 11.55
CA PHE A 42 -6.46 0.60 11.04
C PHE A 42 -5.32 0.83 12.04
N THR A 43 -4.12 0.82 11.53
CA THR A 43 -2.93 1.20 12.29
C THR A 43 -2.21 2.36 11.57
N PRO A 44 -2.06 3.54 12.21
CA PRO A 44 -2.50 3.93 13.57
C PRO A 44 -4.03 4.07 13.69
N GLY A 45 -4.58 3.78 14.87
CA GLY A 45 -6.02 3.70 15.11
C GLY A 45 -6.82 4.99 14.88
N HIS A 46 -6.17 6.18 14.89
CA HIS A 46 -6.87 7.44 14.60
C HIS A 46 -7.44 7.51 13.17
N TRP A 47 -6.90 6.72 12.23
CA TRP A 47 -7.39 6.67 10.86
C TRP A 47 -8.76 5.99 10.75
N GLN A 48 -9.15 5.17 11.72
CA GLN A 48 -10.47 4.56 11.74
C GLN A 48 -11.57 5.63 11.74
N GLY A 49 -11.50 6.58 12.66
CA GLY A 49 -12.50 7.67 12.71
C GLY A 49 -12.51 8.53 11.45
N VAL A 50 -11.35 8.76 10.84
CA VAL A 50 -11.24 9.50 9.57
C VAL A 50 -11.88 8.72 8.41
N TYR A 51 -11.63 7.40 8.35
CA TYR A 51 -12.24 6.50 7.36
C TYR A 51 -13.76 6.45 7.51
N GLU A 52 -14.27 6.22 8.73
CA GLU A 52 -15.72 6.15 9.03
C GLU A 52 -16.43 7.45 8.67
N HIS A 53 -15.87 8.60 9.08
CA HIS A 53 -16.44 9.89 8.73
C HIS A 53 -16.52 10.12 7.21
N TRP A 54 -15.49 9.72 6.46
CA TRP A 54 -15.50 9.84 5.01
C TRP A 54 -16.56 8.92 4.38
N MET A 55 -16.68 7.68 4.85
CA MET A 55 -17.65 6.69 4.35
C MET A 55 -19.10 7.13 4.62
N GLU A 56 -19.37 7.71 5.79
CA GLU A 56 -20.70 8.27 6.14
C GLU A 56 -21.14 9.41 5.21
N ASN A 57 -20.19 10.23 4.81
CA ASN A 57 -20.40 11.42 4.00
C ASN A 57 -20.05 11.23 2.52
N ILE A 58 -19.90 9.99 2.09
CA ILE A 58 -19.49 9.68 0.72
C ILE A 58 -20.49 10.20 -0.31
N ARG A 59 -19.96 10.78 -1.38
CA ARG A 59 -20.73 11.27 -2.54
C ARG A 59 -20.54 10.33 -3.71
N ASP A 60 -21.50 10.39 -4.64
CA ASP A 60 -21.39 9.65 -5.89
C ASP A 60 -20.10 10.01 -6.64
N TRP A 61 -19.46 9.00 -7.18
CA TRP A 61 -18.14 9.11 -7.78
C TRP A 61 -18.23 9.21 -9.30
N CYS A 62 -17.80 10.35 -9.84
CA CYS A 62 -17.61 10.51 -11.28
C CYS A 62 -16.41 9.64 -11.72
N ILE A 63 -16.67 8.67 -12.59
CA ILE A 63 -15.67 7.71 -13.05
C ILE A 63 -15.17 7.96 -14.47
N SER A 64 -15.81 8.84 -15.23
CA SER A 64 -15.36 9.20 -16.57
C SER A 64 -14.27 10.27 -16.54
N ARG A 65 -13.30 10.13 -17.45
CA ARG A 65 -12.19 11.08 -17.63
C ARG A 65 -12.01 11.37 -19.12
N GLN A 66 -11.82 12.63 -19.45
CA GLN A 66 -11.56 13.12 -20.80
C GLN A 66 -10.04 13.13 -21.04
N LEU A 67 -9.44 11.94 -21.17
CA LEU A 67 -8.01 11.74 -21.34
C LEU A 67 -7.72 10.97 -22.63
N TRP A 68 -6.55 11.17 -23.20
CA TRP A 68 -6.09 10.47 -24.42
C TRP A 68 -5.93 8.96 -24.19
N GLY A 69 -5.35 8.55 -23.08
CA GLY A 69 -5.07 7.15 -22.78
C GLY A 69 -5.76 6.68 -21.49
N GLY A 70 -6.17 5.44 -21.48
CA GLY A 70 -6.83 4.77 -20.36
C GLY A 70 -7.74 3.64 -20.82
N HIS A 71 -8.47 3.05 -19.88
CA HIS A 71 -9.50 2.04 -20.19
C HIS A 71 -10.75 2.78 -20.69
N ARG A 72 -11.09 2.63 -21.97
CA ARG A 72 -12.33 3.22 -22.51
C ARG A 72 -13.55 2.68 -21.83
N ILE A 73 -14.54 3.55 -21.64
CA ILE A 73 -15.83 3.15 -21.07
C ILE A 73 -16.49 2.15 -22.03
N PRO A 74 -16.89 0.95 -21.58
CA PRO A 74 -17.39 -0.14 -22.42
C PRO A 74 -18.89 0.06 -22.71
N VAL A 75 -19.23 1.23 -23.25
CA VAL A 75 -20.60 1.62 -23.62
C VAL A 75 -20.60 2.13 -25.05
N TRP A 76 -21.58 1.71 -25.82
CA TRP A 76 -21.81 2.14 -27.20
C TRP A 76 -23.19 2.78 -27.31
N TYR A 77 -23.24 3.85 -28.06
CA TYR A 77 -24.46 4.61 -28.35
C TYR A 77 -24.98 4.27 -29.74
N CYS A 78 -26.27 4.02 -29.84
CA CYS A 78 -26.96 3.85 -31.11
C CYS A 78 -27.80 5.09 -31.44
N GLY A 79 -27.93 5.43 -32.73
CA GLY A 79 -28.79 6.52 -33.19
C GLY A 79 -30.27 6.39 -32.80
N CYS A 80 -30.74 5.19 -32.43
CA CYS A 80 -32.10 4.98 -31.89
C CYS A 80 -32.26 5.38 -30.42
N GLY A 81 -31.17 5.76 -29.73
CA GLY A 81 -31.16 6.16 -28.32
C GLY A 81 -30.77 5.01 -27.36
N GLU A 82 -30.55 3.81 -27.86
CA GLU A 82 -30.12 2.67 -27.05
C GLU A 82 -28.65 2.84 -26.58
N GLN A 83 -28.37 2.46 -25.33
CA GLN A 83 -27.04 2.41 -24.73
C GLN A 83 -26.65 0.96 -24.47
N ILE A 84 -25.61 0.49 -25.15
CA ILE A 84 -25.17 -0.91 -25.11
C ILE A 84 -23.94 -1.02 -24.23
N VAL A 85 -24.04 -1.76 -23.11
CA VAL A 85 -22.90 -2.09 -22.26
C VAL A 85 -22.41 -3.49 -22.66
N ALA A 86 -21.16 -3.58 -23.11
CA ALA A 86 -20.62 -4.84 -23.61
C ALA A 86 -19.15 -5.02 -23.22
N ARG A 87 -18.69 -6.28 -23.09
CA ARG A 87 -17.27 -6.62 -22.84
C ARG A 87 -16.45 -6.58 -24.13
N GLU A 88 -17.09 -6.93 -25.23
CA GLU A 88 -16.53 -6.92 -26.58
C GLU A 88 -17.29 -5.90 -27.43
N ASP A 89 -16.67 -5.41 -28.50
CA ASP A 89 -17.31 -4.45 -29.38
C ASP A 89 -18.58 -5.04 -30.00
N PRO A 90 -19.76 -4.46 -29.76
CA PRO A 90 -21.00 -4.95 -30.31
C PRO A 90 -21.02 -4.73 -31.82
N THR A 91 -21.51 -5.73 -32.56
CA THR A 91 -21.61 -5.67 -34.04
C THR A 91 -22.88 -4.98 -34.52
N GLU A 92 -23.95 -5.01 -33.72
CA GLU A 92 -25.27 -4.43 -34.05
C GLU A 92 -26.02 -4.01 -32.78
N CYS A 93 -26.94 -3.10 -32.94
CA CYS A 93 -27.87 -2.69 -31.89
C CYS A 93 -28.98 -3.70 -31.76
N LEU A 94 -29.16 -4.33 -30.61
CA LEU A 94 -30.22 -5.34 -30.37
C LEU A 94 -31.63 -4.75 -30.42
N ALA A 95 -31.78 -3.43 -30.26
CA ALA A 95 -33.08 -2.73 -30.27
C ALA A 95 -33.57 -2.44 -31.71
N CYS A 96 -32.64 -2.07 -32.65
CA CYS A 96 -33.04 -1.63 -34.00
C CYS A 96 -32.26 -2.27 -35.15
N GLY A 97 -31.28 -3.15 -34.87
CA GLY A 97 -30.46 -3.82 -35.88
C GLY A 97 -29.43 -2.92 -36.59
N SER A 98 -29.24 -1.67 -36.15
CA SER A 98 -28.24 -0.78 -36.74
C SER A 98 -26.82 -1.22 -36.37
N THR A 99 -25.92 -1.17 -37.34
CA THR A 99 -24.49 -1.41 -37.19
C THR A 99 -23.69 -0.12 -36.91
N GLU A 100 -24.34 1.04 -36.98
CA GLU A 100 -23.74 2.32 -36.69
C GLU A 100 -23.78 2.56 -35.17
N LEU A 101 -22.69 2.18 -34.50
CA LEU A 101 -22.51 2.29 -33.06
C LEU A 101 -21.28 3.14 -32.76
N GLU A 102 -21.42 4.05 -31.83
CA GLU A 102 -20.31 4.91 -31.38
C GLU A 102 -19.95 4.61 -29.93
N GLN A 103 -18.71 4.19 -29.70
CA GLN A 103 -18.24 3.93 -28.32
C GLN A 103 -18.04 5.25 -27.57
N ASP A 104 -18.36 5.26 -26.29
CA ASP A 104 -18.10 6.39 -25.40
C ASP A 104 -16.63 6.88 -25.54
N PRO A 105 -16.39 8.18 -25.79
CA PRO A 105 -15.03 8.70 -26.00
C PRO A 105 -14.21 8.77 -24.73
N ASP A 106 -14.85 8.74 -23.56
CA ASP A 106 -14.20 8.87 -22.27
C ASP A 106 -13.51 7.57 -21.81
N VAL A 107 -12.57 7.73 -20.90
CA VAL A 107 -11.90 6.61 -20.23
C VAL A 107 -12.30 6.56 -18.77
N LEU A 108 -12.14 5.40 -18.14
CA LEU A 108 -12.39 5.20 -16.72
C LEU A 108 -11.30 5.85 -15.87
N ASP A 109 -11.67 6.37 -14.70
CA ASP A 109 -10.77 6.78 -13.65
C ASP A 109 -9.81 5.63 -13.29
N THR A 110 -8.52 5.92 -13.14
CA THR A 110 -7.49 4.94 -12.75
C THR A 110 -7.90 4.13 -11.52
N TRP A 111 -8.54 4.77 -10.55
CA TRP A 111 -8.98 4.13 -9.32
C TRP A 111 -10.13 3.14 -9.51
N PHE A 112 -10.85 3.24 -10.62
CA PHE A 112 -11.94 2.32 -10.94
C PHE A 112 -11.44 0.92 -11.27
N SER A 113 -10.29 0.80 -11.94
CA SER A 113 -9.66 -0.50 -12.17
C SER A 113 -8.74 -0.91 -11.02
N SER A 114 -8.00 0.03 -10.41
CA SER A 114 -7.06 -0.30 -9.33
C SER A 114 -7.73 -0.80 -8.04
N GLN A 115 -9.01 -0.48 -7.80
CA GLN A 115 -9.78 -1.04 -6.68
C GLN A 115 -9.99 -2.56 -6.76
N LEU A 116 -9.83 -3.14 -7.95
CA LEU A 116 -9.96 -4.58 -8.18
C LEU A 116 -8.68 -5.36 -7.87
N TRP A 117 -7.59 -4.67 -7.59
CA TRP A 117 -6.25 -5.24 -7.42
C TRP A 117 -6.19 -6.44 -6.46
N PRO A 118 -6.85 -6.44 -5.27
CA PRO A 118 -6.71 -7.54 -4.32
C PRO A 118 -7.12 -8.92 -4.86
N PHE A 119 -7.94 -8.96 -5.88
CA PHE A 119 -8.44 -10.21 -6.48
C PHE A 119 -8.13 -10.34 -7.98
N SER A 120 -8.00 -9.22 -8.70
CA SER A 120 -7.70 -9.27 -10.13
C SER A 120 -6.30 -9.83 -10.43
N VAL A 121 -5.31 -9.58 -9.55
CA VAL A 121 -3.95 -10.13 -9.68
C VAL A 121 -3.89 -11.64 -9.53
N PHE A 122 -4.91 -12.24 -8.93
CA PHE A 122 -5.05 -13.69 -8.78
C PHE A 122 -5.94 -14.32 -9.84
N GLY A 123 -6.28 -13.57 -10.90
CA GLY A 123 -7.00 -14.06 -12.08
C GLY A 123 -8.51 -13.89 -12.04
N TRP A 124 -9.09 -13.19 -11.04
CA TRP A 124 -10.52 -12.86 -11.08
C TRP A 124 -10.87 -12.12 -12.41
N PRO A 125 -12.01 -12.42 -13.06
CA PRO A 125 -13.18 -13.14 -12.55
C PRO A 125 -13.14 -14.68 -12.63
N GLU A 126 -12.04 -15.26 -13.09
CA GLU A 126 -11.88 -16.71 -13.11
C GLU A 126 -11.65 -17.26 -11.70
N LYS A 127 -12.12 -18.49 -11.46
CA LYS A 127 -11.85 -19.21 -10.21
C LYS A 127 -10.51 -19.93 -10.33
N THR A 128 -9.45 -19.27 -9.88
CA THR A 128 -8.09 -19.80 -9.91
C THR A 128 -7.67 -20.37 -8.55
N SER A 129 -6.68 -21.26 -8.55
CA SER A 129 -6.05 -21.76 -7.32
C SER A 129 -5.39 -20.64 -6.50
N ASP A 130 -4.86 -19.63 -7.16
CA ASP A 130 -4.22 -18.50 -6.51
C ASP A 130 -5.25 -17.59 -5.81
N LEU A 131 -6.39 -17.36 -6.47
CA LEU A 131 -7.49 -16.62 -5.85
C LEU A 131 -8.02 -17.35 -4.61
N GLU A 132 -8.19 -18.67 -4.67
CA GLU A 132 -8.63 -19.48 -3.55
C GLU A 132 -7.62 -19.50 -2.39
N ALA A 133 -6.31 -19.47 -2.71
CA ALA A 133 -5.24 -19.55 -1.72
C ALA A 133 -4.89 -18.21 -1.06
N PHE A 134 -4.98 -17.09 -1.80
CA PHE A 134 -4.43 -15.79 -1.39
C PHE A 134 -5.47 -14.71 -1.15
N TYR A 135 -6.73 -14.93 -1.52
CA TYR A 135 -7.82 -14.02 -1.21
C TYR A 135 -8.76 -14.63 -0.15
N PRO A 136 -9.14 -13.87 0.90
CA PRO A 136 -8.68 -12.53 1.25
C PRO A 136 -7.24 -12.52 1.79
N GLY A 137 -6.55 -11.39 1.60
CA GLY A 137 -5.26 -11.13 2.23
C GLY A 137 -5.40 -10.78 3.72
N ASN A 138 -4.27 -10.66 4.42
CA ASN A 138 -4.28 -10.30 5.85
C ASN A 138 -4.10 -8.80 6.07
N THR A 139 -3.02 -8.24 5.56
CA THR A 139 -2.61 -6.86 5.84
C THR A 139 -2.38 -6.07 4.56
N MET A 140 -3.00 -4.89 4.47
CA MET A 140 -2.73 -3.89 3.44
C MET A 140 -1.82 -2.80 3.99
N VAL A 141 -0.66 -2.61 3.36
CA VAL A 141 0.31 -1.57 3.73
C VAL A 141 0.35 -0.49 2.66
N THR A 142 0.05 0.76 3.00
CA THR A 142 0.07 1.87 2.05
C THR A 142 0.22 3.23 2.73
N ALA A 143 0.36 4.29 1.93
CA ALA A 143 0.39 5.67 2.40
C ALA A 143 -1.03 6.20 2.72
N PRO A 144 -1.18 7.06 3.74
CA PRO A 144 -2.48 7.60 4.12
C PRO A 144 -3.14 8.45 3.03
N GLU A 145 -2.37 9.05 2.13
CA GLU A 145 -2.92 9.89 1.06
C GLU A 145 -3.85 9.15 0.09
N ILE A 146 -3.70 7.82 -0.02
CA ILE A 146 -4.53 6.99 -0.89
C ILE A 146 -5.54 6.12 -0.12
N LEU A 147 -5.75 6.39 1.16
CA LEU A 147 -6.75 5.68 1.97
C LEU A 147 -8.13 5.69 1.29
N PHE A 148 -8.60 6.85 0.85
CA PHE A 148 -9.92 7.01 0.24
C PHE A 148 -9.95 6.67 -1.24
N PHE A 149 -8.82 6.91 -1.94
CA PHE A 149 -8.74 6.64 -3.36
C PHE A 149 -8.60 5.15 -3.67
N TRP A 150 -7.94 4.40 -2.79
CA TRP A 150 -7.61 3.01 -3.04
C TRP A 150 -8.13 2.05 -1.98
N VAL A 151 -7.73 2.21 -0.71
CA VAL A 151 -8.08 1.26 0.36
C VAL A 151 -9.59 1.15 0.55
N ALA A 152 -10.27 2.28 0.73
CA ALA A 152 -11.72 2.29 0.92
C ALA A 152 -12.47 1.66 -0.26
N ARG A 153 -12.01 1.91 -1.48
CA ARG A 153 -12.60 1.35 -2.70
C ARG A 153 -12.33 -0.15 -2.82
N MET A 154 -11.14 -0.63 -2.47
CA MET A 154 -10.87 -2.06 -2.42
C MET A 154 -11.78 -2.79 -1.43
N VAL A 155 -12.01 -2.21 -0.24
CA VAL A 155 -12.92 -2.79 0.76
C VAL A 155 -14.35 -2.83 0.23
N MET A 156 -14.83 -1.76 -0.40
CA MET A 156 -16.15 -1.73 -1.03
C MET A 156 -16.30 -2.82 -2.11
N MET A 157 -15.29 -3.00 -2.96
CA MET A 157 -15.34 -4.01 -4.03
C MET A 157 -15.20 -5.44 -3.50
N GLY A 158 -14.47 -5.64 -2.40
CA GLY A 158 -14.45 -6.92 -1.71
C GLY A 158 -15.86 -7.35 -1.26
N TYR A 159 -16.59 -6.45 -0.62
CA TYR A 159 -17.97 -6.71 -0.22
C TYR A 159 -18.91 -6.89 -1.41
N GLU A 160 -18.78 -6.09 -2.46
CA GLU A 160 -19.62 -6.19 -3.65
C GLU A 160 -19.46 -7.52 -4.39
N PHE A 161 -18.23 -8.01 -4.55
CA PHE A 161 -17.96 -9.19 -5.36
C PHE A 161 -17.82 -10.50 -4.58
N PHE A 162 -17.40 -10.42 -3.31
CA PHE A 162 -17.12 -11.60 -2.50
C PHE A 162 -17.92 -11.65 -1.18
N GLY A 163 -18.58 -10.57 -0.76
CA GLY A 163 -19.31 -10.50 0.49
C GLY A 163 -18.43 -10.40 1.73
N GLU A 164 -17.13 -10.20 1.56
CA GLU A 164 -16.15 -10.10 2.63
C GLU A 164 -15.05 -9.06 2.31
N PRO A 165 -14.33 -8.51 3.31
CA PRO A 165 -13.27 -7.55 3.04
C PRO A 165 -12.06 -8.23 2.40
N PRO A 166 -11.31 -7.53 1.53
CA PRO A 166 -10.14 -8.09 0.86
C PRO A 166 -8.92 -8.25 1.78
N PHE A 167 -8.94 -7.63 2.96
CA PHE A 167 -7.94 -7.69 4.03
C PHE A 167 -8.55 -7.20 5.33
N THR A 168 -8.02 -7.65 6.46
CA THR A 168 -8.56 -7.33 7.80
C THR A 168 -7.78 -6.22 8.52
N GLU A 169 -6.53 -5.99 8.12
CA GLU A 169 -5.67 -4.98 8.73
C GLU A 169 -5.16 -3.98 7.68
N VAL A 170 -5.22 -2.70 8.00
CA VAL A 170 -4.70 -1.60 7.17
C VAL A 170 -3.62 -0.87 7.94
N TYR A 171 -2.36 -1.02 7.51
CA TYR A 171 -1.23 -0.28 8.06
C TYR A 171 -0.90 0.92 7.18
N LEU A 172 -1.07 2.12 7.74
CA LEU A 172 -0.79 3.38 7.05
C LEU A 172 0.57 3.92 7.53
N HIS A 173 1.57 3.78 6.66
CA HIS A 173 2.94 4.18 6.96
C HIS A 173 3.15 5.69 6.77
N GLY A 174 4.15 6.24 7.45
CA GLY A 174 4.58 7.64 7.26
C GLY A 174 5.18 7.90 5.88
N THR A 175 5.22 9.16 5.50
CA THR A 175 5.81 9.64 4.24
C THR A 175 7.26 10.03 4.45
N VAL A 176 8.12 9.75 3.46
CA VAL A 176 9.51 10.23 3.47
C VAL A 176 9.55 11.70 3.06
N ARG A 177 10.15 12.53 3.91
CA ARG A 177 10.28 13.98 3.74
C ARG A 177 11.74 14.43 3.82
N ASP A 178 12.02 15.59 3.24
CA ASP A 178 13.30 16.26 3.43
C ASP A 178 13.39 16.95 4.82
N MET A 179 14.54 17.50 5.15
CA MET A 179 14.78 18.19 6.43
C MET A 179 13.94 19.46 6.63
N GLN A 180 13.30 19.98 5.56
CA GLN A 180 12.34 21.07 5.61
C GLN A 180 10.90 20.58 5.78
N GLY A 181 10.69 19.27 5.91
CA GLY A 181 9.38 18.65 6.06
C GLY A 181 8.56 18.55 4.76
N ARG A 182 9.16 18.80 3.59
CA ARG A 182 8.50 18.67 2.31
C ARG A 182 8.56 17.22 1.84
N LYS A 183 7.47 16.70 1.28
CA LYS A 183 7.45 15.36 0.68
C LYS A 183 8.51 15.26 -0.41
N MET A 184 9.34 14.22 -0.35
CA MET A 184 10.32 13.95 -1.40
C MET A 184 9.64 13.62 -2.72
N SER A 185 10.08 14.29 -3.79
CA SER A 185 9.57 14.08 -5.15
C SER A 185 10.61 14.38 -6.21
N LYS A 186 10.50 13.72 -7.36
CA LYS A 186 11.38 13.98 -8.51
C LYS A 186 11.25 15.39 -9.03
N SER A 187 10.06 15.97 -8.99
CA SER A 187 9.79 17.34 -9.49
C SER A 187 10.42 18.44 -8.62
N LEU A 188 10.61 18.19 -7.32
CA LEU A 188 11.27 19.13 -6.43
C LEU A 188 12.79 18.92 -6.36
N GLY A 189 13.30 17.82 -6.94
CA GLY A 189 14.73 17.51 -6.88
C GLY A 189 15.28 17.21 -5.47
N ASN A 190 14.39 16.96 -4.50
CA ASN A 190 14.72 16.67 -3.10
C ASN A 190 14.62 15.17 -2.76
N GLY A 191 14.57 14.32 -3.78
CA GLY A 191 14.49 12.86 -3.62
C GLY A 191 15.87 12.23 -3.53
N ILE A 192 15.97 11.14 -2.74
CA ILE A 192 17.13 10.26 -2.70
C ILE A 192 16.85 9.08 -3.62
N ASP A 193 17.76 8.77 -4.55
CA ASP A 193 17.62 7.57 -5.40
C ASP A 193 17.97 6.31 -4.58
N PRO A 194 17.02 5.39 -4.37
CA PRO A 194 17.27 4.17 -3.62
C PRO A 194 18.38 3.30 -4.21
N LEU A 195 18.56 3.29 -5.54
CA LEU A 195 19.59 2.48 -6.18
C LEU A 195 20.99 3.04 -5.92
N GLU A 196 21.15 4.37 -5.88
CA GLU A 196 22.43 4.99 -5.50
C GLU A 196 22.78 4.66 -4.05
N VAL A 197 21.81 4.70 -3.14
CA VAL A 197 22.00 4.32 -1.74
C VAL A 197 22.40 2.84 -1.61
N VAL A 198 21.69 1.95 -2.29
CA VAL A 198 21.98 0.51 -2.27
C VAL A 198 23.39 0.23 -2.81
N ASN A 199 23.80 0.91 -3.88
CA ASN A 199 25.14 0.73 -4.45
C ASN A 199 26.25 1.28 -3.55
N ALA A 200 26.02 2.38 -2.85
CA ALA A 200 27.02 3.03 -2.01
C ALA A 200 27.12 2.44 -0.58
N TYR A 201 25.99 2.07 0.01
CA TYR A 201 25.89 1.71 1.44
C TYR A 201 25.39 0.26 1.66
N GLY A 202 24.76 -0.35 0.67
CA GLY A 202 24.12 -1.67 0.76
C GLY A 202 22.62 -1.60 1.06
N ALA A 203 21.89 -2.61 0.61
CA ALA A 203 20.44 -2.71 0.79
C ALA A 203 20.05 -2.81 2.27
N ASP A 204 20.82 -3.52 3.08
CA ASP A 204 20.55 -3.67 4.51
C ASP A 204 20.70 -2.35 5.26
N ALA A 205 21.71 -1.55 4.90
CA ALA A 205 21.90 -0.21 5.48
C ALA A 205 20.71 0.70 5.19
N MET A 206 20.23 0.70 3.94
CA MET A 206 19.05 1.48 3.54
C MET A 206 17.80 1.03 4.31
N ARG A 207 17.51 -0.25 4.31
CA ARG A 207 16.32 -0.81 4.98
C ARG A 207 16.35 -0.55 6.48
N PHE A 208 17.49 -0.81 7.13
CA PHE A 208 17.65 -0.54 8.55
C PHE A 208 17.44 0.94 8.88
N THR A 209 18.04 1.85 8.11
CA THR A 209 17.90 3.30 8.34
C THR A 209 16.44 3.74 8.25
N ILE A 210 15.70 3.28 7.25
CA ILE A 210 14.28 3.63 7.09
C ILE A 210 13.44 3.04 8.22
N ILE A 211 13.58 1.73 8.50
CA ILE A 211 12.76 1.04 9.50
C ILE A 211 13.03 1.57 10.91
N SER A 212 14.29 1.86 11.27
CA SER A 212 14.64 2.40 12.59
C SER A 212 14.05 3.79 12.88
N GLN A 213 13.64 4.52 11.83
CA GLN A 213 12.99 5.83 11.95
C GLN A 213 11.46 5.77 11.73
N ALA A 214 10.93 4.62 11.29
CA ALA A 214 9.53 4.45 10.94
C ALA A 214 8.64 4.24 12.20
N ALA A 215 8.56 5.23 13.08
CA ALA A 215 7.61 5.17 14.17
C ALA A 215 6.16 5.22 13.65
N VAL A 216 5.27 4.49 14.34
CA VAL A 216 3.87 4.35 13.89
C VAL A 216 3.19 5.71 13.77
N GLY A 217 2.68 6.03 12.60
CA GLY A 217 1.94 7.27 12.33
C GLY A 217 2.81 8.53 12.20
N THR A 218 4.12 8.38 12.06
CA THR A 218 5.02 9.53 11.88
C THR A 218 5.74 9.48 10.54
N ASP A 219 5.98 10.66 9.97
CA ASP A 219 6.80 10.79 8.76
C ASP A 219 8.28 10.58 9.08
N ILE A 220 9.05 10.18 8.07
CA ILE A 220 10.48 9.95 8.15
C ILE A 220 11.19 11.11 7.47
N ASN A 221 12.04 11.83 8.21
CA ASN A 221 12.83 12.91 7.64
C ASN A 221 14.23 12.40 7.29
N LEU A 222 14.60 12.50 6.00
CA LEU A 222 15.92 12.12 5.51
C LEU A 222 16.64 13.33 4.94
N ASP A 223 17.93 13.43 5.21
CA ASP A 223 18.78 14.46 4.62
C ASP A 223 19.27 14.00 3.23
N HIS A 224 18.74 14.64 2.18
CA HIS A 224 19.13 14.38 0.80
C HIS A 224 20.43 15.13 0.40
N GLU A 225 20.84 16.13 1.18
CA GLU A 225 22.09 16.86 0.96
C GLU A 225 23.27 16.15 1.62
N ASP A 226 23.04 15.40 2.73
CA ASP A 226 24.06 14.57 3.38
C ASP A 226 23.60 13.10 3.48
N VAL A 227 23.68 12.42 2.34
CA VAL A 227 23.32 11.00 2.21
C VAL A 227 24.23 10.10 3.03
N GLU A 228 25.54 10.46 3.17
CA GLU A 228 26.51 9.72 4.00
C GLU A 228 26.09 9.74 5.47
N ALA A 229 25.81 10.90 6.05
CA ALA A 229 25.36 11.02 7.45
C ALA A 229 24.04 10.23 7.66
N THR A 230 23.15 10.28 6.68
CA THR A 230 21.86 9.61 6.74
C THR A 230 21.97 8.08 6.83
N PHE A 231 22.84 7.45 6.03
CA PHE A 231 22.90 5.99 5.90
C PHE A 231 24.11 5.31 6.56
N SER A 232 25.11 6.09 7.04
CA SER A 232 26.32 5.54 7.64
C SER A 232 26.05 4.69 8.89
N ASN A 233 25.08 5.06 9.72
CA ASN A 233 24.72 4.31 10.92
C ASN A 233 24.17 2.91 10.54
N GLY A 234 23.30 2.83 9.55
CA GLY A 234 22.77 1.55 9.05
C GLY A 234 23.86 0.66 8.47
N ARG A 235 24.76 1.23 7.65
CA ARG A 235 25.93 0.52 7.12
C ARG A 235 26.82 -0.03 8.24
N ASN A 236 27.16 0.80 9.22
CA ASN A 236 28.04 0.41 10.32
C ASN A 236 27.39 -0.69 11.19
N PHE A 237 26.09 -0.61 11.44
CA PHE A 237 25.33 -1.63 12.16
C PHE A 237 25.30 -2.97 11.40
N SER A 238 25.01 -2.96 10.11
CA SER A 238 25.03 -4.14 9.26
C SER A 238 26.42 -4.79 9.23
N ASN A 239 27.48 -4.00 9.10
CA ASN A 239 28.85 -4.47 9.18
C ASN A 239 29.19 -5.07 10.57
N LYS A 240 28.70 -4.48 11.65
CA LYS A 240 28.87 -5.02 13.00
C LYS A 240 28.26 -6.40 13.15
N ILE A 241 27.03 -6.61 12.66
CA ILE A 241 26.36 -7.92 12.68
C ILE A 241 27.16 -8.93 11.87
N TRP A 242 27.56 -8.56 10.64
CA TRP A 242 28.35 -9.43 9.76
C TRP A 242 29.66 -9.86 10.43
N ASN A 243 30.42 -8.91 11.00
CA ASN A 243 31.69 -9.20 11.63
C ASN A 243 31.52 -10.02 12.92
N ALA A 244 30.48 -9.79 13.70
CA ALA A 244 30.17 -10.61 14.89
C ALA A 244 29.83 -12.05 14.49
N GLY A 245 29.00 -12.25 13.46
CA GLY A 245 28.69 -13.58 12.94
C GLY A 245 29.92 -14.29 12.40
N ARG A 246 30.74 -13.57 11.59
CA ARG A 246 32.01 -14.11 11.07
C ARG A 246 32.96 -14.53 12.21
N PHE A 247 33.11 -13.70 13.24
CA PHE A 247 33.95 -14.01 14.38
C PHE A 247 33.44 -15.27 15.11
N ALA A 248 32.15 -15.39 15.35
CA ALA A 248 31.54 -16.56 15.99
C ALA A 248 31.78 -17.84 15.19
N LEU A 249 31.58 -17.80 13.87
CA LEU A 249 31.82 -18.96 12.98
C LEU A 249 33.31 -19.37 12.94
N LEU A 250 34.22 -18.40 12.87
CA LEU A 250 35.65 -18.68 12.92
C LEU A 250 36.10 -19.26 14.25
N SER A 251 35.50 -18.79 15.35
CA SER A 251 35.81 -19.30 16.70
C SER A 251 35.25 -20.69 16.96
N LEU A 252 34.12 -21.02 16.34
CA LEU A 252 33.48 -22.35 16.43
C LEU A 252 34.37 -23.40 15.70
N GLY A 253 34.96 -23.04 14.54
CA GLY A 253 35.72 -23.95 13.71
C GLY A 253 34.91 -25.20 13.33
N ASP A 254 35.51 -26.37 13.41
CA ASP A 254 34.89 -27.67 13.13
C ASP A 254 34.23 -28.30 14.37
N ALA A 255 34.10 -27.56 15.48
CA ALA A 255 33.50 -28.09 16.69
C ALA A 255 32.00 -28.38 16.48
N PRO A 256 31.48 -29.54 16.91
CA PRO A 256 30.08 -29.86 16.79
C PRO A 256 29.26 -28.96 17.70
N VAL A 257 28.20 -28.35 17.13
CA VAL A 257 27.21 -27.58 17.91
C VAL A 257 26.33 -28.56 18.67
N ARG A 258 26.33 -28.48 20.01
CA ARG A 258 25.46 -29.27 20.85
C ARG A 258 24.15 -28.53 21.14
N PRO A 259 23.01 -29.25 21.21
CA PRO A 259 21.74 -28.65 21.63
C PRO A 259 21.85 -27.98 22.99
N LEU A 260 21.17 -26.84 23.17
CA LEU A 260 21.26 -26.07 24.42
C LEU A 260 20.83 -26.86 25.65
N ASN A 261 19.82 -27.72 25.53
CA ASN A 261 19.34 -28.58 26.63
C ASN A 261 20.39 -29.56 27.14
N GLU A 262 21.36 -29.95 26.33
CA GLU A 262 22.46 -30.88 26.74
C GLU A 262 23.58 -30.16 27.49
N VAL A 263 23.67 -28.85 27.39
CA VAL A 263 24.75 -28.04 27.97
C VAL A 263 24.29 -27.10 29.08
N MET A 264 23.02 -27.14 29.44
CA MET A 264 22.42 -26.23 30.45
C MET A 264 23.11 -26.26 31.80
N SER A 265 23.57 -27.44 32.25
CA SER A 265 24.28 -27.63 33.54
C SER A 265 25.70 -27.03 33.49
N ASP A 266 26.29 -26.93 32.32
CA ASP A 266 27.69 -26.53 32.12
C ASP A 266 27.82 -25.04 31.90
N LEU A 267 26.70 -24.29 31.75
CA LEU A 267 26.69 -22.87 31.46
C LEU A 267 27.24 -22.04 32.64
N ALA A 268 28.22 -21.20 32.34
CA ALA A 268 28.73 -20.18 33.25
C ALA A 268 27.68 -19.06 33.47
N LEU A 269 27.96 -18.14 34.38
CA LEU A 269 27.03 -17.04 34.71
C LEU A 269 26.82 -16.12 33.47
N GLU A 270 27.86 -15.86 32.72
CA GLU A 270 27.88 -15.04 31.50
C GLU A 270 27.00 -15.66 30.42
N ASP A 271 27.07 -16.98 30.24
CA ASP A 271 26.24 -17.74 29.28
C ASP A 271 24.76 -17.64 29.61
N ARG A 272 24.43 -17.84 30.89
CA ARG A 272 23.06 -17.72 31.40
C ARG A 272 22.53 -16.27 31.23
N TRP A 273 23.36 -15.28 31.48
CA TRP A 273 23.01 -13.87 31.30
C TRP A 273 22.71 -13.55 29.85
N ILE A 274 23.58 -13.93 28.90
CA ILE A 274 23.35 -13.62 27.48
C ILE A 274 22.12 -14.35 26.94
N LEU A 275 21.85 -15.59 27.36
CA LEU A 275 20.66 -16.34 26.97
C LEU A 275 19.38 -15.69 27.54
N ALA A 276 19.42 -15.19 28.76
CA ALA A 276 18.31 -14.44 29.36
C ALA A 276 18.04 -13.13 28.58
N ARG A 277 19.10 -12.41 28.17
CA ARG A 277 19.01 -11.20 27.34
C ARG A 277 18.43 -11.53 25.96
N LEU A 278 18.89 -12.59 25.31
CA LEU A 278 18.37 -13.06 24.04
C LEU A 278 16.88 -13.38 24.14
N GLY A 279 16.47 -14.13 25.16
CA GLY A 279 15.06 -14.44 25.39
C GLY A 279 14.19 -13.20 25.63
N HIS A 280 14.72 -12.19 26.33
CA HIS A 280 14.03 -10.91 26.49
C HIS A 280 13.90 -10.15 25.17
N ALA A 281 15.00 -10.01 24.43
CA ALA A 281 15.02 -9.32 23.15
C ALA A 281 14.07 -9.97 22.13
N SER A 282 14.11 -11.31 22.02
CA SER A 282 13.23 -12.07 21.15
C SER A 282 11.73 -11.82 21.44
N ARG A 283 11.33 -11.95 22.71
CA ARG A 283 9.93 -11.68 23.10
C ARG A 283 9.52 -10.23 22.86
N THR A 284 10.43 -9.27 23.07
CA THR A 284 10.15 -7.86 22.83
C THR A 284 10.02 -7.56 21.34
N ALA A 285 10.91 -8.11 20.51
CA ALA A 285 10.83 -7.98 19.06
C ALA A 285 9.53 -8.58 18.50
N THR A 286 9.18 -9.80 18.91
CA THR A 286 7.91 -10.44 18.48
C THR A 286 6.70 -9.58 18.82
N ARG A 287 6.59 -9.14 20.08
CA ARG A 287 5.48 -8.28 20.52
C ARG A 287 5.41 -6.95 19.74
N ASN A 288 6.56 -6.37 19.40
CA ASN A 288 6.61 -5.12 18.66
C ASN A 288 6.28 -5.32 17.18
N LEU A 289 6.68 -6.45 16.58
CA LEU A 289 6.24 -6.84 15.22
C LEU A 289 4.72 -7.00 15.15
N GLU A 290 4.12 -7.70 16.10
CA GLU A 290 2.66 -7.89 16.20
C GLU A 290 1.88 -6.57 16.35
N ARG A 291 2.55 -5.51 16.78
CA ARG A 291 1.97 -4.16 16.97
C ARG A 291 2.42 -3.13 15.93
N TYR A 292 3.07 -3.58 14.86
CA TYR A 292 3.66 -2.70 13.83
C TYR A 292 4.66 -1.67 14.34
N ARG A 293 5.26 -1.87 15.53
CA ARG A 293 6.31 -1.00 16.08
C ARG A 293 7.67 -1.39 15.54
N LEU A 294 7.83 -1.29 14.22
CA LEU A 294 9.01 -1.77 13.50
C LEU A 294 10.31 -1.08 13.94
N HIS A 295 10.22 0.21 14.27
CA HIS A 295 11.36 0.99 14.78
C HIS A 295 11.87 0.53 16.14
N GLU A 296 11.03 -0.14 16.95
CA GLU A 296 11.43 -0.72 18.24
C GLU A 296 12.02 -2.14 18.09
N VAL A 297 11.91 -2.71 16.91
CA VAL A 297 12.52 -4.02 16.59
C VAL A 297 13.93 -3.84 16.04
N ALA A 298 14.15 -2.76 15.26
CA ALA A 298 15.43 -2.40 14.68
C ALA A 298 16.39 -1.86 15.74
#